data_6eb3e6aec6210878c53f15a8c5ae3042
#
_entry.id   6eb3e6aec6210878c53f15a8c5ae3042
#
_cell.length_a   1.000
_cell.length_b   1.000
_cell.length_c   1.000
_cell.angle_alpha   90.00
_cell.angle_beta   90.00
_cell.angle_gamma   90.00
#
_symmetry.space_group_name_H-M   'P 1'
#
loop_
_entity.id
_entity.type
_entity.pdbx_description
1 polymer ?
#
loop_
_entity_poly.entity_id
_entity_poly.type
_entity_poly.pdbx_seq_one_letter_code
_entity_poly.pdbx_strand_id
1 'polypeptide(L)'
;NTTKVIENAEGARTTPSIIAYQEDGEILVGASAKRQAVTNPRNTLYAVKRLIGRKFAEKEVQKDIDLMPYTIAKADNGDAWVEVRGNKLAPPQISAEILRKMKKTAEDYLGEEVTEAVITVPAYFNDAQRQATKDAGRIAGLDVKRIINEPTAAALAFGLDKQEKGDRKIAVYD
;
A
#
# COMPACT_ATOMS: atom_id res chain seq x y z
N ASN A 1 -27.19 -1.68 -9.83
CA ASN A 1 -25.73 -1.81 -9.71
C ASN A 1 -25.21 -0.69 -8.81
N THR A 2 -24.89 -1.01 -7.55
CA THR A 2 -24.30 -0.08 -6.58
C THR A 2 -22.91 -0.55 -6.23
N THR A 3 -21.97 0.38 -6.06
CA THR A 3 -20.66 0.10 -5.49
C THR A 3 -20.78 -0.11 -3.98
N LYS A 4 -20.03 -1.06 -3.45
CA LYS A 4 -19.99 -1.36 -2.02
C LYS A 4 -18.55 -1.57 -1.57
N VAL A 5 -18.20 -1.02 -0.41
CA VAL A 5 -16.94 -1.31 0.26
C VAL A 5 -17.06 -2.66 0.97
N ILE A 6 -16.18 -3.59 0.63
CA ILE A 6 -16.12 -4.93 1.24
C ILE A 6 -15.47 -4.82 2.61
N GLU A 7 -16.05 -5.49 3.61
CA GLU A 7 -15.46 -5.63 4.93
C GLU A 7 -14.34 -6.67 4.92
N ASN A 8 -13.27 -6.38 5.66
CA ASN A 8 -12.17 -7.33 5.85
C ASN A 8 -12.53 -8.43 6.88
N ALA A 9 -11.61 -9.34 7.14
CA ALA A 9 -11.81 -10.45 8.08
C ALA A 9 -12.11 -9.99 9.52
N GLU A 10 -11.70 -8.78 9.87
CA GLU A 10 -11.97 -8.16 11.18
C GLU A 10 -13.30 -7.36 11.21
N GLY A 11 -14.07 -7.38 10.13
CA GLY A 11 -15.33 -6.66 10.01
C GLY A 11 -15.18 -5.16 9.73
N ALA A 12 -13.98 -4.69 9.41
CA ALA A 12 -13.70 -3.29 9.12
C ALA A 12 -13.71 -3.02 7.61
N ARG A 13 -14.11 -1.80 7.24
CA ARG A 13 -14.13 -1.34 5.83
C ARG A 13 -12.81 -0.73 5.38
N THR A 14 -11.87 -0.56 6.28
CA THR A 14 -10.50 -0.10 6.01
C THR A 14 -9.51 -1.05 6.65
N THR A 15 -8.33 -1.18 6.04
CA THR A 15 -7.23 -1.99 6.55
C THR A 15 -6.02 -1.09 6.74
N PRO A 16 -5.47 -0.96 7.94
CA PRO A 16 -4.22 -0.21 8.13
C PRO A 16 -3.10 -0.76 7.26
N SER A 17 -2.37 0.11 6.57
CA SER A 17 -1.21 -0.26 5.76
C SER A 17 0.01 -0.48 6.66
N ILE A 18 -0.08 -1.46 7.56
CA ILE A 18 0.93 -1.83 8.55
C ILE A 18 1.22 -3.31 8.43
N ILE A 19 2.50 -3.67 8.38
CA ILE A 19 2.97 -5.05 8.26
C ILE A 19 3.93 -5.34 9.40
N ALA A 20 3.75 -6.46 10.09
CA ALA A 20 4.67 -6.92 11.13
C ALA A 20 5.23 -8.29 10.80
N TYR A 21 6.54 -8.41 10.93
CA TYR A 21 7.27 -9.66 10.73
C TYR A 21 7.62 -10.24 12.10
N GLN A 22 7.02 -11.39 12.42
CA GLN A 22 7.19 -12.08 13.70
C GLN A 22 8.48 -12.94 13.73
N GLU A 23 8.92 -13.34 14.91
CA GLU A 23 10.11 -14.18 15.07
C GLU A 23 9.93 -15.59 14.48
N ASP A 24 8.72 -16.11 14.53
CA ASP A 24 8.37 -17.43 13.98
C ASP A 24 8.18 -17.43 12.45
N GLY A 25 8.36 -16.27 11.81
CA GLY A 25 8.18 -16.10 10.38
C GLY A 25 6.75 -15.73 9.95
N GLU A 26 5.81 -15.62 10.89
CA GLU A 26 4.46 -15.15 10.59
C GLU A 26 4.49 -13.67 10.19
N ILE A 27 3.68 -13.31 9.19
CA ILE A 27 3.50 -11.94 8.73
C ILE A 27 2.09 -11.48 9.08
N LEU A 28 2.00 -10.46 9.93
CA LEU A 28 0.73 -9.83 10.28
C LEU A 28 0.50 -8.61 9.38
N VAL A 29 -0.73 -8.39 8.94
CA VAL A 29 -1.10 -7.24 8.09
C VAL A 29 -2.35 -6.58 8.65
N GLY A 30 -2.33 -5.25 8.71
CA GLY A 30 -3.49 -4.47 9.11
C GLY A 30 -3.60 -4.28 10.62
N ALA A 31 -4.80 -4.45 11.17
CA ALA A 31 -5.09 -4.18 12.57
C ALA A 31 -4.27 -5.04 13.53
N SER A 32 -4.03 -6.30 13.21
CA SER A 32 -3.20 -7.20 14.03
C SER A 32 -1.74 -6.73 14.11
N ALA A 33 -1.18 -6.30 12.97
CA ALA A 33 0.15 -5.70 12.93
C ALA A 33 0.23 -4.42 13.78
N LYS A 34 -0.77 -3.57 13.68
CA LYS A 34 -0.85 -2.32 14.43
C LYS A 34 -0.87 -2.56 15.95
N ARG A 35 -1.66 -3.54 16.40
CA ARG A 35 -1.80 -3.83 17.85
C ARG A 35 -0.50 -4.25 18.52
N GLN A 36 0.39 -4.96 17.82
CA GLN A 36 1.67 -5.43 18.35
C GLN A 36 2.85 -4.49 18.05
N ALA A 37 2.64 -3.35 17.40
CA ALA A 37 3.70 -2.43 17.00
C ALA A 37 4.58 -1.96 18.15
N VAL A 38 3.99 -1.72 19.32
CA VAL A 38 4.70 -1.27 20.54
C VAL A 38 5.73 -2.31 21.01
N THR A 39 5.42 -3.59 20.88
CA THR A 39 6.29 -4.69 21.34
C THR A 39 7.29 -5.16 20.27
N ASN A 40 7.09 -4.76 19.01
CA ASN A 40 7.93 -5.16 17.88
C ASN A 40 8.18 -3.99 16.91
N PRO A 41 8.65 -2.82 17.39
CA PRO A 41 8.71 -1.61 16.56
C PRO A 41 9.70 -1.72 15.40
N ARG A 42 10.80 -2.44 15.58
CA ARG A 42 11.84 -2.57 14.53
C ARG A 42 11.43 -3.43 13.35
N ASN A 43 10.45 -4.30 13.53
CA ASN A 43 9.97 -5.22 12.48
C ASN A 43 8.49 -5.00 12.17
N THR A 44 7.94 -3.85 12.55
CA THR A 44 6.60 -3.40 12.19
C THR A 44 6.71 -2.19 11.27
N LEU A 45 6.31 -2.39 10.03
CA LEU A 45 6.52 -1.43 8.94
C LEU A 45 5.23 -0.68 8.62
N TYR A 46 5.35 0.62 8.48
CA TYR A 46 4.26 1.50 8.05
C TYR A 46 4.83 2.62 7.17
N ALA A 47 3.97 3.34 6.47
CA ALA A 47 4.36 4.41 5.55
C ALA A 47 5.37 3.97 4.47
N VAL A 48 5.35 2.69 4.07
CA VAL A 48 6.27 2.12 3.07
C VAL A 48 6.08 2.79 1.71
N LYS A 49 4.91 3.32 1.41
CA LYS A 49 4.67 4.10 0.18
C LYS A 49 5.58 5.33 0.06
N ARG A 50 6.14 5.83 1.14
CA ARG A 50 7.12 6.93 1.12
C ARG A 50 8.49 6.49 0.57
N LEU A 51 8.78 5.20 0.60
CA LEU A 51 10.06 4.62 0.16
C LEU A 51 9.96 3.97 -1.23
N ILE A 52 8.76 3.56 -1.64
CA ILE A 52 8.57 2.81 -2.88
C ILE A 52 9.03 3.63 -4.10
N GLY A 53 9.86 3.03 -4.96
CA GLY A 53 10.40 3.68 -6.15
C GLY A 53 11.41 4.79 -5.88
N ARG A 54 11.91 4.95 -4.64
CA ARG A 54 12.86 6.00 -4.27
C ARG A 54 14.28 5.46 -4.10
N LYS A 55 15.25 6.36 -4.32
CA LYS A 55 16.66 6.11 -4.02
C LYS A 55 16.99 6.45 -2.57
N PHE A 56 17.88 5.66 -1.98
CA PHE A 56 18.33 5.88 -0.59
C PHE A 56 18.88 7.30 -0.35
N ALA A 57 19.60 7.87 -1.32
CA ALA A 57 20.22 9.19 -1.21
C ALA A 57 19.23 10.36 -1.34
N GLU A 58 17.97 10.13 -1.66
CA GLU A 58 16.97 11.20 -1.76
C GLU A 58 16.72 11.85 -0.39
N LYS A 59 16.55 13.17 -0.39
CA LYS A 59 16.38 13.97 0.86
C LYS A 59 15.18 13.50 1.69
N GLU A 60 14.10 13.14 1.04
CA GLU A 60 12.88 12.62 1.68
C GLU A 60 13.16 11.32 2.41
N VAL A 61 13.92 10.42 1.79
CA VAL A 61 14.33 9.15 2.42
C VAL A 61 15.27 9.38 3.59
N GLN A 62 16.24 10.29 3.44
CA GLN A 62 17.18 10.62 4.52
C GLN A 62 16.48 11.19 5.77
N LYS A 63 15.41 11.97 5.58
CA LYS A 63 14.59 12.43 6.71
C LYS A 63 13.86 11.29 7.40
N ASP A 64 13.38 10.34 6.63
CA ASP A 64 12.62 9.20 7.18
C ASP A 64 13.49 8.23 7.98
N ILE A 65 14.80 8.16 7.70
CA ILE A 65 15.76 7.32 8.45
C ILE A 65 15.74 7.67 9.95
N ASP A 66 15.70 8.95 10.27
CA ASP A 66 15.71 9.42 11.67
C ASP A 66 14.33 9.34 12.34
N LEU A 67 13.26 9.26 11.55
CA LEU A 67 11.88 9.30 12.04
C LEU A 67 11.27 7.91 12.25
N MET A 68 11.72 6.92 11.48
CA MET A 68 11.11 5.59 11.51
C MET A 68 11.78 4.68 12.55
N PRO A 69 10.98 3.88 13.28
CA PRO A 69 11.52 2.94 14.26
C PRO A 69 12.20 1.72 13.62
N TYR A 70 11.94 1.45 12.37
CA TYR A 70 12.58 0.40 11.58
C TYR A 70 13.76 0.93 10.76
N THR A 71 14.64 0.07 10.32
CA THR A 71 15.87 0.44 9.61
C THR A 71 15.62 0.56 8.11
N ILE A 72 15.88 1.75 7.56
CA ILE A 72 15.94 1.96 6.11
C ILE A 72 17.38 1.71 5.66
N ALA A 73 17.57 0.85 4.67
CA ALA A 73 18.87 0.42 4.20
C ALA A 73 19.06 0.74 2.70
N LYS A 74 20.30 0.91 2.30
CA LYS A 74 20.66 1.07 0.89
C LYS A 74 20.81 -0.29 0.24
N ALA A 75 20.10 -0.52 -0.86
CA ALA A 75 20.30 -1.67 -1.72
C ALA A 75 21.54 -1.50 -2.63
N ASP A 76 22.02 -2.58 -3.22
CA ASP A 76 23.21 -2.55 -4.12
C ASP A 76 23.00 -1.64 -5.33
N ASN A 77 21.77 -1.56 -5.83
CA ASN A 77 21.40 -0.65 -6.93
C ASN A 77 21.14 0.79 -6.49
N GLY A 78 21.30 1.11 -5.20
CA GLY A 78 21.06 2.43 -4.62
C GLY A 78 19.63 2.71 -4.20
N ASP A 79 18.70 1.78 -4.35
CA ASP A 79 17.32 1.94 -3.90
C ASP A 79 17.20 1.99 -2.37
N ALA A 80 16.15 2.63 -1.87
CA ALA A 80 15.77 2.59 -0.46
C ALA A 80 15.03 1.28 -0.18
N TRP A 81 15.64 0.42 0.60
CA TRP A 81 15.07 -0.84 1.09
C TRP A 81 14.87 -0.78 2.60
N VAL A 82 14.23 -1.79 3.16
CA VAL A 82 14.00 -1.89 4.61
C VAL A 82 14.67 -3.15 5.14
N GLU A 83 15.34 -3.03 6.26
CA GLU A 83 15.90 -4.19 6.96
C GLU A 83 14.87 -4.76 7.93
N VAL A 84 14.56 -6.04 7.77
CA VAL A 84 13.60 -6.77 8.58
C VAL A 84 14.20 -8.10 9.00
N ARG A 85 14.29 -8.35 10.30
CA ARG A 85 14.85 -9.60 10.84
C ARG A 85 16.23 -9.96 10.22
N GLY A 86 17.08 -8.96 9.99
CA GLY A 86 18.40 -9.14 9.38
C GLY A 86 18.42 -9.32 7.86
N ASN A 87 17.27 -9.23 7.21
CA ASN A 87 17.14 -9.32 5.75
C ASN A 87 16.74 -7.96 5.16
N LYS A 88 17.28 -7.63 3.98
CA LYS A 88 16.86 -6.45 3.23
C LYS A 88 15.69 -6.79 2.31
N LEU A 89 14.59 -6.07 2.45
CA LEU A 89 13.39 -6.21 1.64
C LEU A 89 13.14 -4.95 0.81
N ALA A 90 12.80 -5.16 -0.46
CA ALA A 90 12.38 -4.06 -1.32
C ALA A 90 10.96 -3.59 -0.96
N PRO A 91 10.68 -2.27 -1.02
CA PRO A 91 9.34 -1.75 -0.74
C PRO A 91 8.20 -2.42 -1.51
N PRO A 92 8.34 -2.79 -2.81
CA PRO A 92 7.29 -3.53 -3.51
C PRO A 92 6.96 -4.89 -2.88
N GLN A 93 7.95 -5.60 -2.34
CA GLN A 93 7.73 -6.88 -1.64
C GLN A 93 6.90 -6.69 -0.37
N ILE A 94 7.18 -5.61 0.36
CA ILE A 94 6.46 -5.26 1.60
C ILE A 94 5.03 -4.82 1.26
N SER A 95 4.85 -3.94 0.29
CA SER A 95 3.54 -3.48 -0.17
C SER A 95 2.69 -4.63 -0.72
N ALA A 96 3.30 -5.64 -1.32
CA ALA A 96 2.62 -6.83 -1.80
C ALA A 96 1.88 -7.58 -0.68
N GLU A 97 2.36 -7.54 0.56
CA GLU A 97 1.67 -8.18 1.69
C GLU A 97 0.32 -7.52 1.98
N ILE A 98 0.24 -6.19 1.87
CA ILE A 98 -1.02 -5.45 1.99
C ILE A 98 -1.97 -5.82 0.84
N LEU A 99 -1.46 -5.87 -0.39
CA LEU A 99 -2.25 -6.22 -1.56
C LEU A 99 -2.74 -7.67 -1.52
N ARG A 100 -1.95 -8.62 -0.98
CA ARG A 100 -2.41 -10.00 -0.73
C ARG A 100 -3.57 -10.03 0.24
N LYS A 101 -3.54 -9.23 1.30
CA LYS A 101 -4.67 -9.13 2.23
C LYS A 101 -5.90 -8.55 1.54
N MET A 102 -5.75 -7.55 0.67
CA MET A 102 -6.86 -6.99 -0.11
C MET A 102 -7.42 -8.02 -1.10
N LYS A 103 -6.56 -8.74 -1.81
CA LYS A 103 -6.94 -9.83 -2.70
C LYS A 103 -7.75 -10.89 -1.96
N LYS A 104 -7.23 -11.37 -0.81
CA LYS A 104 -7.93 -12.36 0.00
C LYS A 104 -9.27 -11.86 0.53
N THR A 105 -9.34 -10.62 0.98
CA THR A 105 -10.59 -9.98 1.44
C THR A 105 -11.65 -9.99 0.33
N ALA A 106 -11.26 -9.64 -0.89
CA ALA A 106 -12.16 -9.67 -2.04
C ALA A 106 -12.58 -11.10 -2.40
N GLU A 107 -11.65 -12.04 -2.40
CA GLU A 107 -11.93 -13.46 -2.70
C GLU A 107 -12.88 -14.08 -1.67
N ASP A 108 -12.68 -13.82 -0.39
CA ASP A 108 -13.55 -14.33 0.69
C ASP A 108 -14.98 -13.78 0.56
N TYR A 109 -15.13 -12.55 0.12
CA TYR A 109 -16.45 -11.94 -0.12
C TYR A 109 -17.14 -12.46 -1.38
N LEU A 110 -16.38 -12.56 -2.49
CA LEU A 110 -16.92 -12.93 -3.80
C LEU A 110 -17.09 -14.45 -3.97
N GLY A 111 -16.34 -15.25 -3.20
CA GLY A 111 -16.33 -16.70 -3.33
C GLY A 111 -15.62 -17.22 -4.58
N GLU A 112 -14.79 -16.39 -5.20
CA GLU A 112 -14.03 -16.73 -6.41
C GLU A 112 -12.65 -16.06 -6.40
N GLU A 113 -11.73 -16.54 -7.25
CA GLU A 113 -10.40 -15.96 -7.39
C GLU A 113 -10.47 -14.54 -7.97
N VAL A 114 -9.71 -13.63 -7.37
CA VAL A 114 -9.54 -12.26 -7.85
C VAL A 114 -8.17 -12.13 -8.50
N THR A 115 -8.15 -11.88 -9.79
CA THR A 115 -6.93 -11.85 -10.62
C THR A 115 -6.54 -10.46 -11.10
N GLU A 116 -7.46 -9.52 -11.09
CA GLU A 116 -7.27 -8.17 -11.62
C GLU A 116 -7.52 -7.10 -10.57
N ALA A 117 -6.81 -5.98 -10.67
CA ALA A 117 -6.99 -4.85 -9.76
C ALA A 117 -6.78 -3.50 -10.46
N VAL A 118 -7.43 -2.49 -9.91
CA VAL A 118 -7.09 -1.07 -10.09
C VAL A 118 -6.52 -0.59 -8.78
N ILE A 119 -5.34 0.03 -8.81
CA ILE A 119 -4.66 0.52 -7.60
C ILE A 119 -4.56 2.04 -7.68
N THR A 120 -4.84 2.71 -6.57
CA THR A 120 -4.69 4.15 -6.45
C THR A 120 -3.34 4.53 -5.83
N VAL A 121 -2.79 5.65 -6.27
CA VAL A 121 -1.52 6.20 -5.80
C VAL A 121 -1.66 7.70 -5.55
N PRO A 122 -0.82 8.30 -4.70
CA PRO A 122 -0.77 9.75 -4.56
C PRO A 122 -0.50 10.43 -5.90
N ALA A 123 -1.10 11.61 -6.11
CA ALA A 123 -0.94 12.36 -7.36
C ALA A 123 0.51 12.75 -7.65
N TYR A 124 1.33 12.93 -6.60
CA TYR A 124 2.75 13.28 -6.72
C TYR A 124 3.66 12.11 -7.10
N PHE A 125 3.17 10.87 -7.16
CA PHE A 125 3.99 9.74 -7.59
C PHE A 125 4.53 9.93 -9.00
N ASN A 126 5.84 9.74 -9.17
CA ASN A 126 6.49 9.69 -10.48
C ASN A 126 6.35 8.31 -11.14
N ASP A 127 6.88 8.17 -12.34
CA ASP A 127 6.77 6.92 -13.11
C ASP A 127 7.45 5.73 -12.41
N ALA A 128 8.60 5.95 -11.74
CA ALA A 128 9.30 4.90 -11.00
C ALA A 128 8.46 4.39 -9.82
N GLN A 129 7.80 5.27 -9.09
CA GLN A 129 6.91 4.92 -7.98
C GLN A 129 5.63 4.19 -8.47
N ARG A 130 5.09 4.61 -9.60
CA ARG A 130 3.94 3.96 -10.24
C ARG A 130 4.28 2.56 -10.74
N GLN A 131 5.44 2.41 -11.38
CA GLN A 131 5.93 1.11 -11.82
C GLN A 131 6.19 0.17 -10.65
N ALA A 132 6.81 0.66 -9.58
CA ALA A 132 7.05 -0.13 -8.38
C ALA A 132 5.74 -0.57 -7.69
N THR A 133 4.69 0.25 -7.74
CA THR A 133 3.35 -0.11 -7.27
C THR A 133 2.72 -1.22 -8.13
N LYS A 134 2.87 -1.15 -9.46
CA LYS A 134 2.47 -2.25 -10.36
C LYS A 134 3.22 -3.54 -10.05
N ASP A 135 4.52 -3.44 -9.79
CA ASP A 135 5.35 -4.60 -9.42
C ASP A 135 4.86 -5.24 -8.11
N ALA A 136 4.49 -4.43 -7.12
CA ALA A 136 3.88 -4.91 -5.88
C ALA A 136 2.58 -5.69 -6.15
N GLY A 137 1.72 -5.20 -7.04
CA GLY A 137 0.51 -5.89 -7.46
C GLY A 137 0.80 -7.24 -8.07
N ARG A 138 1.79 -7.31 -8.98
CA ARG A 138 2.22 -8.57 -9.60
C ARG A 138 2.77 -9.56 -8.59
N ILE A 139 3.60 -9.12 -7.65
CA ILE A 139 4.13 -9.95 -6.54
C ILE A 139 2.98 -10.53 -5.71
N ALA A 140 1.92 -9.76 -5.51
CA ALA A 140 0.71 -10.19 -4.80
C ALA A 140 -0.20 -11.14 -5.60
N GLY A 141 0.10 -11.38 -6.88
CA GLY A 141 -0.70 -12.23 -7.76
C GLY A 141 -1.85 -11.50 -8.46
N LEU A 142 -1.73 -10.19 -8.66
CA LEU A 142 -2.71 -9.36 -9.33
C LEU A 142 -2.18 -8.81 -10.66
N ASP A 143 -3.03 -8.83 -11.68
CA ASP A 143 -2.82 -8.07 -12.91
C ASP A 143 -3.38 -6.65 -12.71
N VAL A 144 -2.48 -5.68 -12.60
CA VAL A 144 -2.85 -4.29 -12.35
C VAL A 144 -3.25 -3.64 -13.67
N LYS A 145 -4.53 -3.44 -13.88
CA LYS A 145 -5.08 -2.89 -15.11
C LYS A 145 -4.86 -1.39 -15.23
N ARG A 146 -4.95 -0.66 -14.11
CA ARG A 146 -4.73 0.79 -14.07
C ARG A 146 -4.11 1.22 -12.75
N ILE A 147 -3.31 2.27 -12.83
CA ILE A 147 -2.88 3.09 -11.71
C ILE A 147 -3.61 4.43 -11.84
N ILE A 148 -4.36 4.81 -10.81
CA ILE A 148 -5.17 6.03 -10.78
C ILE A 148 -4.72 6.90 -9.60
N ASN A 149 -4.71 8.20 -9.78
CA ASN A 149 -4.40 9.12 -8.68
C ASN A 149 -5.50 9.08 -7.61
N GLU A 150 -5.13 9.04 -6.33
CA GLU A 150 -6.06 9.01 -5.19
C GLU A 150 -7.08 10.15 -5.25
N PRO A 151 -6.71 11.43 -5.47
CA PRO A 151 -7.70 12.50 -5.58
C PRO A 151 -8.63 12.34 -6.79
N THR A 152 -8.15 11.80 -7.90
CA THR A 152 -8.98 11.52 -9.07
C THR A 152 -10.01 10.42 -8.75
N ALA A 153 -9.59 9.37 -8.06
CA ALA A 153 -10.49 8.29 -7.65
C ALA A 153 -11.58 8.79 -6.68
N ALA A 154 -11.21 9.65 -5.73
CA ALA A 154 -12.15 10.28 -4.81
C ALA A 154 -13.17 11.16 -5.54
N ALA A 155 -12.73 11.96 -6.52
CA ALA A 155 -13.61 12.79 -7.35
C ALA A 155 -14.57 11.94 -8.19
N LEU A 156 -14.10 10.84 -8.77
CA LEU A 156 -14.93 9.89 -9.51
C LEU A 156 -15.98 9.23 -8.62
N ALA A 157 -15.60 8.78 -7.43
CA ALA A 157 -16.53 8.18 -6.47
C ALA A 157 -17.62 9.16 -6.04
N PHE A 158 -17.26 10.41 -5.79
CA PHE A 158 -18.22 11.47 -5.45
C PHE A 158 -19.15 11.81 -6.63
N GLY A 159 -18.61 11.85 -7.87
CA GLY A 159 -19.36 12.22 -9.07
C GLY A 159 -20.29 11.13 -9.58
N LEU A 160 -20.04 9.86 -9.27
CA LEU A 160 -20.88 8.74 -9.67
C LEU A 160 -22.30 8.80 -9.06
N ASP A 161 -22.45 9.41 -7.91
CA ASP A 161 -23.74 9.56 -7.24
C ASP A 161 -24.56 10.77 -7.74
N LYS A 162 -23.96 11.63 -8.58
CA LYS A 162 -24.55 12.90 -9.03
C LYS A 162 -24.54 13.01 -10.55
N GLN A 163 -25.57 12.50 -11.20
CA GLN A 163 -25.76 12.55 -12.66
C GLN A 163 -26.21 13.94 -13.16
N GLU A 164 -25.68 15.02 -12.65
CA GLU A 164 -25.95 16.35 -13.21
C GLU A 164 -24.98 16.66 -14.36
N LYS A 165 -25.57 17.07 -15.49
CA LYS A 165 -24.80 17.49 -16.68
C LYS A 165 -24.18 18.89 -16.45
N GLY A 166 -22.89 19.02 -16.70
CA GLY A 166 -22.15 20.29 -16.69
C GLY A 166 -20.72 20.14 -16.16
N ASP A 167 -19.88 21.09 -16.54
CA ASP A 167 -18.49 21.17 -16.04
C ASP A 167 -18.48 21.57 -14.57
N ARG A 168 -17.76 20.80 -13.74
CA ARG A 168 -17.60 21.07 -12.32
C ARG A 168 -16.13 21.11 -11.94
N LYS A 169 -15.79 22.05 -11.06
CA LYS A 169 -14.50 22.07 -10.39
C LYS A 169 -14.66 21.42 -9.02
N ILE A 170 -13.87 20.38 -8.75
CA ILE A 170 -13.89 19.63 -7.51
C ILE A 170 -12.54 19.79 -6.85
N ALA A 171 -12.53 20.16 -5.58
CA ALA A 171 -11.34 20.11 -4.73
C ALA A 171 -11.42 18.85 -3.85
N VAL A 172 -10.34 18.08 -3.83
CA VAL A 172 -10.17 16.93 -2.93
C VAL A 172 -9.11 17.31 -1.91
N TYR A 173 -9.48 17.25 -0.66
CA TYR A 173 -8.57 17.43 0.47
C TYR A 173 -8.31 16.06 1.10
N ASP A 174 -7.02 15.66 1.15
CA ASP A 174 -6.53 14.38 1.68
C ASP A 174 -5.53 14.62 2.82
#